data_8dfccc6ea2eb6476de0b04623ccf9b4b
#
_entry.id   8dfccc6ea2eb6476de0b04623ccf9b4b
#
_cell.length_a   1.000
_cell.length_b   1.000
_cell.length_c   1.000
_cell.angle_alpha   90.00
_cell.angle_beta   90.00
_cell.angle_gamma   90.00
#
_symmetry.space_group_name_H-M   'P 1'
#
loop_
_entity.id
_entity.type
_entity.pdbx_description
1 polymer ?
#
loop_
_entity_poly.entity_id
_entity_poly.type
_entity_poly.pdbx_seq_one_letter_code
_entity_poly.pdbx_strand_id
1 'polypeptide(L)'
;NDVLRPNYKPEISLPEYEKGIKQLTDAGATVIVFTVIDKVEGKGKTATLWHQRFSAFNENVRMVAKKYPTILFEGKNAEFLNDRRFLAFDRLHMNPEGHRRLANAVLEGLGYEFDSTWRTPLPRAKKKNKVINFVINLAWIAVFLLPWIWRRIRGKSSGDGRSAKYNEPISWVAR
;
A
#
# COMPACT_ATOMS: atom_id res chain seq x y z
N ASN A 1 4.92 1.35 -5.09
CA ASN A 1 5.64 0.56 -6.11
C ASN A 1 6.88 1.27 -6.66
N ASP A 2 6.82 2.59 -6.85
CA ASP A 2 7.96 3.35 -7.40
C ASP A 2 9.15 3.35 -6.45
N VAL A 3 8.91 3.48 -5.16
CA VAL A 3 9.93 3.43 -4.10
C VAL A 3 10.76 2.14 -4.14
N LEU A 4 10.17 1.03 -4.58
CA LEU A 4 10.83 -0.28 -4.68
C LEU A 4 11.61 -0.48 -5.98
N ARG A 5 11.48 0.42 -6.97
CA ARG A 5 12.17 0.26 -8.25
C ARG A 5 13.68 0.48 -8.10
N PRO A 6 14.52 -0.28 -8.80
CA PRO A 6 15.98 -0.07 -8.79
C PRO A 6 16.38 1.36 -9.18
N ASN A 7 15.67 1.93 -10.15
CA ASN A 7 15.89 3.29 -10.68
C ASN A 7 15.02 4.35 -9.99
N TYR A 8 14.55 4.11 -8.76
CA TYR A 8 13.82 5.10 -7.99
C TYR A 8 14.66 6.35 -7.74
N LYS A 9 14.11 7.50 -8.07
CA LYS A 9 14.71 8.82 -7.93
C LYS A 9 13.84 9.66 -6.98
N PRO A 10 14.15 9.68 -5.68
CA PRO A 10 13.36 10.44 -4.70
C PRO A 10 13.33 11.93 -5.02
N GLU A 11 14.43 12.49 -5.57
CA GLU A 11 14.54 13.89 -6.00
C GLU A 11 13.54 14.30 -7.09
N ILE A 12 12.96 13.34 -7.80
CA ILE A 12 11.89 13.55 -8.78
C ILE A 12 10.55 13.17 -8.21
N SER A 13 10.46 11.97 -7.61
CA SER A 13 9.17 11.38 -7.19
C SER A 13 8.54 12.13 -6.03
N LEU A 14 9.32 12.63 -5.08
CA LEU A 14 8.77 13.31 -3.91
C LEU A 14 8.20 14.70 -4.26
N PRO A 15 8.87 15.55 -5.06
CA PRO A 15 8.27 16.80 -5.55
C PRO A 15 7.01 16.60 -6.39
N GLU A 16 6.99 15.58 -7.26
CA GLU A 16 5.79 15.28 -8.06
C GLU A 16 4.63 14.77 -7.19
N TYR A 17 4.91 14.02 -6.13
CA TYR A 17 3.90 13.65 -5.13
C TYR A 17 3.30 14.89 -4.46
N GLU A 18 4.13 15.81 -3.97
CA GLU A 18 3.68 17.06 -3.35
C GLU A 18 2.87 17.91 -4.31
N LYS A 19 3.33 18.06 -5.56
CA LYS A 19 2.61 18.78 -6.62
C LYS A 19 1.22 18.22 -6.87
N GLY A 20 1.09 16.88 -6.92
CA GLY A 20 -0.21 16.21 -7.07
C GLY A 20 -1.16 16.51 -5.89
N ILE A 21 -0.65 16.43 -4.66
CA ILE A 21 -1.45 16.78 -3.46
C ILE A 21 -1.90 18.24 -3.51
N LYS A 22 -0.98 19.16 -3.84
CA LYS A 22 -1.32 20.58 -3.98
C LYS A 22 -2.43 20.81 -5.01
N GLN A 23 -2.33 20.21 -6.19
CA GLN A 23 -3.35 20.36 -7.23
C GLN A 23 -4.73 19.86 -6.78
N LEU A 24 -4.78 18.74 -6.07
CA LEU A 24 -6.04 18.20 -5.54
C LEU A 24 -6.63 19.09 -4.45
N THR A 25 -5.83 19.60 -3.53
CA THR A 25 -6.29 20.49 -2.47
C THR A 25 -6.72 21.86 -3.01
N ASP A 26 -5.99 22.41 -3.98
CA ASP A 26 -6.36 23.66 -4.67
C ASP A 26 -7.70 23.52 -5.44
N ALA A 27 -7.99 22.31 -5.95
CA ALA A 27 -9.27 22.01 -6.58
C ALA A 27 -10.41 21.76 -5.58
N GLY A 28 -10.18 21.91 -4.28
CA GLY A 28 -11.19 21.73 -3.23
C GLY A 28 -11.48 20.29 -2.84
N ALA A 29 -10.66 19.33 -3.26
CA ALA A 29 -10.82 17.93 -2.88
C ALA A 29 -10.40 17.70 -1.42
N THR A 30 -11.15 16.85 -0.69
CA THR A 30 -10.68 16.28 0.58
C THR A 30 -9.65 15.20 0.29
N VAL A 31 -8.40 15.49 0.60
CA VAL A 31 -7.29 14.59 0.28
C VAL A 31 -6.88 13.79 1.50
N ILE A 32 -6.89 12.46 1.36
CA ILE A 32 -6.40 11.53 2.38
C ILE A 32 -5.06 11.00 1.92
N VAL A 33 -4.05 11.10 2.78
CA VAL A 33 -2.71 10.60 2.53
C VAL A 33 -2.33 9.51 3.54
N PHE A 34 -1.59 8.53 3.08
CA PHE A 34 -1.20 7.37 3.89
C PHE A 34 0.32 7.26 3.98
N THR A 35 0.83 7.03 5.19
CA THR A 35 2.17 6.46 5.31
C THR A 35 2.11 4.96 5.01
N VAL A 36 3.18 4.42 4.46
CA VAL A 36 3.33 2.98 4.28
C VAL A 36 3.96 2.35 5.52
N ILE A 37 3.78 1.04 5.69
CA ILE A 37 4.47 0.28 6.73
C ILE A 37 5.95 0.24 6.37
N ASP A 38 6.81 0.83 7.20
CA ASP A 38 8.26 0.91 7.00
C ASP A 38 9.02 -0.26 7.62
N LYS A 39 8.31 -1.14 8.35
CA LYS A 39 8.89 -2.36 8.89
C LYS A 39 9.09 -3.38 7.79
N VAL A 40 10.31 -3.45 7.27
CA VAL A 40 10.69 -4.44 6.26
C VAL A 40 11.13 -5.73 6.95
N GLU A 41 10.45 -6.83 6.65
CA GLU A 41 10.91 -8.16 7.09
C GLU A 41 12.13 -8.57 6.28
N GLY A 42 13.17 -9.06 6.96
CA GLY A 42 14.38 -9.57 6.33
C GLY A 42 15.65 -8.94 6.90
N LYS A 43 16.76 -9.49 6.48
CA LYS A 43 18.11 -9.03 6.86
C LYS A 43 18.94 -8.80 5.60
N GLY A 44 19.89 -7.88 5.70
CA GLY A 44 20.85 -7.61 4.63
C GLY A 44 20.60 -6.30 3.88
N LYS A 45 21.46 -5.99 2.92
CA LYS A 45 21.53 -4.70 2.21
C LYS A 45 20.21 -4.28 1.56
N THR A 46 19.49 -5.21 0.96
CA THR A 46 18.21 -4.92 0.29
C THR A 46 17.13 -4.53 1.29
N ALA A 47 17.01 -5.23 2.43
CA ALA A 47 16.05 -4.89 3.47
C ALA A 47 16.35 -3.51 4.07
N THR A 48 17.63 -3.23 4.33
CA THR A 48 18.08 -1.91 4.82
C THR A 48 17.74 -0.79 3.82
N LEU A 49 18.01 -1.00 2.53
CA LEU A 49 17.69 -0.02 1.48
C LEU A 49 16.18 0.25 1.42
N TRP A 50 15.34 -0.77 1.48
CA TRP A 50 13.90 -0.61 1.44
C TRP A 50 13.38 0.10 2.68
N HIS A 51 13.89 -0.26 3.85
CA HIS A 51 13.55 0.47 5.08
C HIS A 51 13.89 1.97 4.98
N GLN A 52 15.09 2.32 4.53
CA GLN A 52 15.50 3.71 4.33
C GLN A 52 14.58 4.44 3.35
N ARG A 53 14.23 3.82 2.23
CA ARG A 53 13.35 4.41 1.22
C ARG A 53 11.92 4.60 1.72
N PHE A 54 11.36 3.62 2.44
CA PHE A 54 10.02 3.76 3.02
C PHE A 54 9.98 4.82 4.12
N SER A 55 11.01 4.89 4.97
CA SER A 55 11.11 5.92 6.00
C SER A 55 11.18 7.31 5.38
N ALA A 56 12.04 7.53 4.38
CA ALA A 56 12.13 8.80 3.68
C ALA A 56 10.81 9.18 2.98
N PHE A 57 10.13 8.23 2.36
CA PHE A 57 8.81 8.46 1.78
C PHE A 57 7.79 8.86 2.85
N ASN A 58 7.74 8.16 3.98
CA ASN A 58 6.84 8.46 5.08
C ASN A 58 7.09 9.85 5.69
N GLU A 59 8.36 10.25 5.83
CA GLU A 59 8.73 11.61 6.26
C GLU A 59 8.20 12.66 5.28
N ASN A 60 8.36 12.45 3.98
CA ASN A 60 7.81 13.33 2.96
C ASN A 60 6.29 13.42 3.03
N VAL A 61 5.58 12.29 3.19
CA VAL A 61 4.12 12.27 3.36
C VAL A 61 3.70 13.11 4.57
N ARG A 62 4.41 12.99 5.70
CA ARG A 62 4.13 13.80 6.91
C ARG A 62 4.41 15.29 6.71
N MET A 63 5.48 15.64 6.00
CA MET A 63 5.79 17.03 5.67
C MET A 63 4.69 17.64 4.78
N VAL A 64 4.30 16.92 3.74
CA VAL A 64 3.21 17.34 2.84
C VAL A 64 1.90 17.46 3.57
N ALA A 65 1.57 16.51 4.46
CA ALA A 65 0.36 16.55 5.27
C ALA A 65 0.29 17.75 6.24
N LYS A 66 1.45 18.25 6.68
CA LYS A 66 1.51 19.47 7.51
C LYS A 66 1.37 20.75 6.67
N LYS A 67 1.77 20.71 5.41
CA LYS A 67 1.81 21.86 4.52
C LYS A 67 0.47 22.13 3.83
N TYR A 68 -0.31 21.10 3.57
CA TYR A 68 -1.58 21.17 2.85
C TYR A 68 -2.74 20.65 3.69
N PRO A 69 -3.99 21.09 3.44
CA PRO A 69 -5.18 20.62 4.17
C PRO A 69 -5.51 19.17 3.78
N THR A 70 -4.79 18.23 4.36
CA THR A 70 -4.95 16.79 4.12
C THR A 70 -5.25 16.04 5.41
N ILE A 71 -5.82 14.85 5.29
CA ILE A 71 -6.06 13.93 6.40
C ILE A 71 -4.98 12.83 6.35
N LEU A 72 -4.13 12.78 7.37
CA LEU A 72 -3.03 11.83 7.44
C LEU A 72 -3.44 10.56 8.18
N PHE A 73 -3.30 9.41 7.50
CA PHE A 73 -3.40 8.09 8.10
C PHE A 73 -2.01 7.46 8.28
N GLU A 74 -1.63 7.27 9.52
CA GLU A 74 -0.36 6.61 9.85
C GLU A 74 -0.49 5.09 9.76
N GLY A 75 0.19 4.47 8.82
CA GLY A 75 0.17 3.03 8.58
C GLY A 75 0.61 2.21 9.81
N LYS A 76 1.49 2.76 10.66
CA LYS A 76 1.92 2.14 11.92
C LYS A 76 0.78 1.92 12.93
N ASN A 77 -0.30 2.70 12.84
CA ASN A 77 -1.46 2.59 13.74
C ASN A 77 -2.41 1.45 13.33
N ALA A 78 -2.19 0.87 12.17
CA ALA A 78 -2.98 -0.23 11.64
C ALA A 78 -2.19 -1.54 11.72
N GLU A 79 -1.99 -2.06 12.94
CA GLU A 79 -1.19 -3.27 13.19
C GLU A 79 -1.65 -4.50 12.37
N PHE A 80 -2.95 -4.57 12.03
CA PHE A 80 -3.47 -5.64 11.21
C PHE A 80 -2.81 -5.71 9.83
N LEU A 81 -2.32 -4.59 9.29
CA LEU A 81 -1.62 -4.57 7.99
C LEU A 81 -0.34 -5.41 7.99
N ASN A 82 0.22 -5.70 9.16
CA ASN A 82 1.39 -6.57 9.33
C ASN A 82 1.04 -8.07 9.32
N ASP A 83 -0.24 -8.43 9.38
CA ASP A 83 -0.66 -9.83 9.38
C ASP A 83 -0.92 -10.32 7.94
N ARG A 84 -0.09 -11.25 7.49
CA ARG A 84 -0.20 -11.83 6.14
C ARG A 84 -1.54 -12.47 5.82
N ARG A 85 -2.37 -12.79 6.82
CA ARG A 85 -3.72 -13.33 6.63
C ARG A 85 -4.69 -12.32 6.03
N PHE A 86 -4.34 -11.04 6.04
CA PHE A 86 -5.10 -9.98 5.36
C PHE A 86 -4.64 -9.72 3.92
N LEU A 87 -3.64 -10.46 3.46
CA LEU A 87 -3.18 -10.38 2.07
C LEU A 87 -3.86 -11.44 1.21
N ALA A 88 -4.03 -11.11 -0.06
CA ALA A 88 -4.42 -12.05 -1.10
C ALA A 88 -3.31 -13.07 -1.38
N PHE A 89 -3.56 -14.03 -2.26
CA PHE A 89 -2.60 -15.07 -2.58
C PHE A 89 -1.30 -14.52 -3.18
N ASP A 90 -1.35 -13.37 -3.84
CA ASP A 90 -0.16 -12.70 -4.39
C ASP A 90 0.77 -12.12 -3.32
N ARG A 91 0.36 -12.08 -2.05
CA ARG A 91 1.11 -11.57 -0.89
C ARG A 91 1.46 -10.08 -0.97
N LEU A 92 0.77 -9.35 -1.83
CA LEU A 92 0.98 -7.92 -2.06
C LEU A 92 -0.30 -7.12 -1.80
N HIS A 93 -1.40 -7.52 -2.41
CA HIS A 93 -2.67 -6.83 -2.27
C HIS A 93 -3.45 -7.36 -1.07
N MET A 94 -4.30 -6.51 -0.50
CA MET A 94 -5.19 -6.94 0.56
C MET A 94 -6.26 -7.88 0.01
N ASN A 95 -6.65 -8.85 0.82
CA ASN A 95 -7.84 -9.64 0.57
C ASN A 95 -9.11 -8.87 1.01
N PRO A 96 -10.33 -9.39 0.77
CA PRO A 96 -11.57 -8.69 1.14
C PRO A 96 -11.63 -8.26 2.60
N GLU A 97 -11.14 -9.08 3.54
CA GLU A 97 -11.14 -8.74 4.96
C GLU A 97 -10.11 -7.62 5.28
N GLY A 98 -8.94 -7.64 4.64
CA GLY A 98 -7.97 -6.54 4.75
C GLY A 98 -8.55 -5.22 4.23
N HIS A 99 -9.23 -5.25 3.09
CA HIS A 99 -9.92 -4.07 2.55
C HIS A 99 -11.04 -3.57 3.47
N ARG A 100 -11.87 -4.48 4.02
CA ARG A 100 -12.94 -4.11 4.97
C ARG A 100 -12.34 -3.38 6.18
N ARG A 101 -11.27 -3.89 6.75
CA ARG A 101 -10.61 -3.29 7.92
C ARG A 101 -10.02 -1.93 7.59
N LEU A 102 -9.35 -1.80 6.46
CA LEU A 102 -8.79 -0.51 6.03
C LEU A 102 -9.90 0.52 5.80
N ALA A 103 -11.00 0.13 5.16
CA ALA A 103 -12.14 1.01 4.95
C ALA A 103 -12.73 1.51 6.28
N ASN A 104 -12.92 0.62 7.27
CA ASN A 104 -13.42 1.02 8.58
C ASN A 104 -12.43 1.89 9.36
N ALA A 105 -11.13 1.65 9.25
CA ALA A 105 -10.12 2.53 9.83
C ALA A 105 -10.17 3.94 9.22
N VAL A 106 -10.42 4.05 7.92
CA VAL A 106 -10.59 5.34 7.23
C VAL A 106 -11.88 6.02 7.66
N LEU A 107 -13.01 5.31 7.69
CA LEU A 107 -14.30 5.86 8.15
C LEU A 107 -14.21 6.42 9.56
N GLU A 108 -13.56 5.68 10.47
CA GLU A 108 -13.33 6.15 11.83
C GLU A 108 -12.49 7.43 11.87
N GLY A 109 -11.39 7.46 11.11
CA GLY A 109 -10.53 8.66 11.06
C GLY A 109 -11.20 9.87 10.41
N LEU A 110 -12.25 9.65 9.62
CA LEU A 110 -13.08 10.69 9.03
C LEU A 110 -14.28 11.08 9.91
N GLY A 111 -14.49 10.39 11.04
CA GLY A 111 -15.62 10.63 11.93
C GLY A 111 -16.97 10.12 11.41
N TYR A 112 -16.97 9.19 10.45
CA TYR A 112 -18.16 8.50 9.97
C TYR A 112 -18.49 7.27 10.82
N GLU A 113 -19.69 6.73 10.67
CA GLU A 113 -20.08 5.46 11.26
C GLU A 113 -19.20 4.33 10.71
N PHE A 114 -18.70 3.47 11.58
CA PHE A 114 -17.78 2.39 11.25
C PHE A 114 -17.98 1.15 12.13
N ASP A 115 -17.54 0.00 11.64
CA ASP A 115 -17.52 -1.25 12.39
C ASP A 115 -16.23 -1.34 13.22
N SER A 116 -16.34 -1.15 14.55
CA SER A 116 -15.20 -1.17 15.49
C SER A 116 -14.46 -2.50 15.53
N THR A 117 -15.06 -3.58 15.02
CA THR A 117 -14.41 -4.92 14.99
C THR A 117 -13.20 -4.97 14.07
N TRP A 118 -12.94 -3.93 13.26
CA TRP A 118 -11.76 -3.85 12.43
C TRP A 118 -10.44 -3.93 13.23
N ARG A 119 -10.45 -3.52 14.50
CA ARG A 119 -9.29 -3.59 15.40
C ARG A 119 -9.12 -4.97 16.04
N THR A 120 -10.15 -5.83 16.03
CA THR A 120 -10.10 -7.11 16.71
C THR A 120 -9.00 -8.00 16.10
N PRO A 121 -7.99 -8.42 16.88
CA PRO A 121 -6.96 -9.31 16.37
C PRO A 121 -7.57 -10.62 15.88
N LEU A 122 -7.00 -11.17 14.80
CA LEU A 122 -7.40 -12.52 14.39
C LEU A 122 -6.94 -13.55 15.44
N PRO A 123 -7.71 -14.61 15.64
CA PRO A 123 -7.29 -15.73 16.47
C PRO A 123 -5.92 -16.25 16.03
N ARG A 124 -5.17 -16.84 16.97
CA ARG A 124 -3.84 -17.39 16.67
C ARG A 124 -3.93 -18.35 15.48
N ALA A 125 -3.09 -18.11 14.48
CA ALA A 125 -3.06 -18.96 13.29
C ALA A 125 -2.71 -20.41 13.65
N LYS A 126 -3.48 -21.37 13.16
CA LYS A 126 -3.12 -22.78 13.26
C LYS A 126 -1.84 -23.05 12.45
N LYS A 127 -0.93 -23.84 13.03
CA LYS A 127 0.28 -24.27 12.30
C LYS A 127 -0.13 -25.07 11.05
N LYS A 128 0.21 -24.57 9.88
CA LYS A 128 -0.01 -25.31 8.63
C LYS A 128 1.02 -26.44 8.49
N ASN A 129 0.64 -27.54 7.86
CA ASN A 129 1.54 -28.62 7.51
C ASN A 129 2.69 -28.06 6.64
N LYS A 130 3.93 -28.51 6.93
CA LYS A 130 5.14 -28.05 6.23
C LYS A 130 5.08 -28.37 4.72
N VAL A 131 4.54 -29.53 4.35
CA VAL A 131 4.39 -29.95 2.95
C VAL A 131 3.41 -29.04 2.23
N ILE A 132 2.25 -28.76 2.84
CA ILE A 132 1.24 -27.86 2.27
C ILE A 132 1.83 -26.46 2.08
N ASN A 133 2.57 -25.94 3.06
CA ASN A 133 3.23 -24.65 2.94
C ASN A 133 4.27 -24.62 1.81
N PHE A 134 5.03 -25.69 1.64
CA PHE A 134 5.98 -25.82 0.56
C PHE A 134 5.30 -25.77 -0.81
N VAL A 135 4.23 -26.56 -1.01
CA VAL A 135 3.44 -26.55 -2.24
C VAL A 135 2.85 -25.18 -2.54
N ILE A 136 2.25 -24.52 -1.53
CA ILE A 136 1.71 -23.16 -1.66
C ILE A 136 2.82 -22.17 -2.08
N ASN A 137 4.02 -22.30 -1.53
CA ASN A 137 5.14 -21.43 -1.88
C ASN A 137 5.61 -21.68 -3.32
N LEU A 138 5.69 -22.94 -3.77
CA LEU A 138 6.02 -23.25 -5.16
C LEU A 138 4.97 -22.70 -6.12
N ALA A 139 3.69 -22.87 -5.81
CA ALA A 139 2.60 -22.30 -6.61
C ALA A 139 2.70 -20.77 -6.69
N TRP A 140 2.98 -20.10 -5.57
CA TRP A 140 3.18 -18.64 -5.54
C TRP A 140 4.38 -18.21 -6.40
N ILE A 141 5.50 -18.92 -6.32
CA ILE A 141 6.68 -18.64 -7.15
C ILE A 141 6.32 -18.75 -8.63
N ALA A 142 5.66 -19.85 -9.03
CA ALA A 142 5.31 -20.09 -10.42
C ALA A 142 4.31 -19.07 -10.98
N VAL A 143 3.28 -18.70 -10.21
CA VAL A 143 2.16 -17.88 -10.69
C VAL A 143 2.45 -16.36 -10.57
N PHE A 144 3.23 -15.94 -9.57
CA PHE A 144 3.46 -14.51 -9.31
C PHE A 144 4.93 -14.11 -9.47
N LEU A 145 5.86 -14.78 -8.79
CA LEU A 145 7.25 -14.33 -8.76
C LEU A 145 7.93 -14.44 -10.12
N LEU A 146 7.86 -15.60 -10.77
CA LEU A 146 8.51 -15.82 -12.06
C LEU A 146 7.93 -14.91 -13.16
N PRO A 147 6.59 -14.77 -13.33
CA PRO A 147 6.03 -13.82 -14.29
C PRO A 147 6.39 -12.36 -13.99
N TRP A 148 6.51 -12.00 -12.70
CA TRP A 148 6.94 -10.66 -12.32
C TRP A 148 8.41 -10.41 -12.70
N ILE A 149 9.32 -11.33 -12.38
CA ILE A 149 10.74 -11.26 -12.76
C ILE A 149 10.87 -11.15 -14.29
N TRP A 150 10.14 -12.00 -15.02
CA TRP A 150 10.16 -12.02 -16.47
C TRP A 150 9.73 -10.68 -17.09
N ARG A 151 8.67 -10.08 -16.58
CA ARG A 151 8.26 -8.73 -17.00
C ARG A 151 9.33 -7.68 -16.69
N ARG A 152 9.99 -7.77 -15.55
CA ARG A 152 11.08 -6.84 -15.17
C ARG A 152 12.29 -6.95 -16.08
N ILE A 153 12.70 -8.15 -16.43
CA ILE A 153 13.80 -8.38 -17.41
C ILE A 153 13.46 -7.77 -18.76
N ARG A 154 12.18 -7.81 -19.16
CA ARG A 154 11.70 -7.22 -20.42
C ARG A 154 11.41 -5.71 -20.33
N GLY A 155 11.71 -5.06 -19.24
CA GLY A 155 11.43 -3.63 -19.03
C GLY A 155 9.95 -3.26 -18.95
N LYS A 156 9.05 -4.26 -18.81
CA LYS A 156 7.60 -4.03 -18.77
C LYS A 156 7.10 -3.80 -17.35
N SER A 157 6.26 -2.78 -17.17
CA SER A 157 5.53 -2.51 -15.93
C SER A 157 4.11 -3.07 -15.98
N SER A 158 3.51 -3.27 -14.80
CA SER A 158 2.11 -3.72 -14.70
C SER A 158 1.11 -2.68 -15.22
N GLY A 159 1.53 -1.40 -15.34
CA GLY A 159 0.71 -0.30 -15.84
C GLY A 159 0.86 -0.04 -17.35
N ASP A 160 1.84 -0.69 -18.01
CA ASP A 160 2.11 -0.43 -19.42
C ASP A 160 0.91 -0.81 -20.29
N GLY A 161 0.51 0.10 -21.18
CA GLY A 161 -0.63 -0.09 -22.08
C GLY A 161 -2.00 0.06 -21.41
N ARG A 162 -2.08 0.53 -20.17
CA ARG A 162 -3.35 0.85 -19.50
C ARG A 162 -3.67 2.33 -19.68
N SER A 163 -4.88 2.62 -20.12
CA SER A 163 -5.48 3.97 -20.11
C SER A 163 -6.25 4.19 -18.81
N ALA A 164 -6.58 5.45 -18.51
CA ALA A 164 -7.48 5.78 -17.43
C ALA A 164 -8.82 5.06 -17.61
N LYS A 165 -9.38 4.50 -16.54
CA LYS A 165 -10.70 3.85 -16.56
C LYS A 165 -11.82 4.85 -16.85
N TYR A 166 -11.62 6.08 -16.41
CA TYR A 166 -12.53 7.21 -16.65
C TYR A 166 -11.68 8.40 -17.11
N ASN A 167 -12.12 9.09 -18.16
CA ASN A 167 -11.41 10.24 -18.70
C ASN A 167 -11.67 11.52 -17.91
N GLU A 168 -12.73 11.53 -17.11
CA GLU A 168 -13.13 12.67 -16.28
C GLU A 168 -13.44 12.21 -14.84
N PRO A 169 -13.32 13.10 -13.85
CA PRO A 169 -13.75 12.82 -12.49
C PRO A 169 -15.23 12.44 -12.46
N ILE A 170 -15.56 11.38 -11.73
CA ILE A 170 -16.93 10.94 -11.53
C ILE A 170 -17.39 11.48 -10.20
N SER A 171 -18.50 12.22 -10.19
CA SER A 171 -19.18 12.58 -8.95
C SER A 171 -19.78 11.33 -8.32
N TRP A 172 -19.33 10.97 -7.14
CA TRP A 172 -19.92 9.92 -6.34
C TRP A 172 -20.99 10.53 -5.44
N VAL A 173 -22.25 10.25 -5.75
CA VAL A 173 -23.34 10.52 -4.82
C VAL A 173 -23.56 9.24 -4.02
N ALA A 174 -23.28 9.28 -2.72
CA ALA A 174 -23.66 8.21 -1.80
C ALA A 174 -25.19 8.04 -1.87
N ARG A 175 -25.65 6.88 -2.29
CA ARG A 175 -27.06 6.50 -2.24
C ARG A 175 -27.38 5.91 -0.88
#